data_0e20cbe58bb1d72de918d70e47112efc
#
_entry.id   0e20cbe58bb1d72de918d70e47112efc
#
_cell.length_a   1.000
_cell.length_b   1.000
_cell.length_c   1.000
_cell.angle_alpha   90.00
_cell.angle_beta   90.00
_cell.angle_gamma   90.00
#
_symmetry.space_group_name_H-M   'P 1'
#
loop_
_entity.id
_entity.type
_entity.pdbx_description
1 polymer ?
#
loop_
_entity_poly.entity_id
_entity_poly.type
_entity_poly.pdbx_seq_one_letter_code
_entity_poly.pdbx_strand_id
1 'polypeptide(L)'
;MGHIEIFLLIFSLLFLFCYSFHKKVGLPTNWPFIGMLPAILKNHHRIHDYVVDIMENSQLTFLVKGPWFSNMKLLVTADPANVHHVLSKNFGNYSKGPKFREIFEILGDGIFNADSEMWKYHRKLAQSVLARPQFNQFLVGKTWEKLETGLIPILDNISKQGLEIDLQDLFARFTFDTISAIVTDYDPGTLCIDLPDLPFFKSLHDGEESIFYRHVVPTCVWKFQRWLGIGQEKKYKEAWKIVDDFIYGCISTKREEMSKKSPSKACIVGKGLGIDLMTIYMDEVRDSAEIGSNGDKLLRDTILSIFSAGQGTTSVALAWFFYLLSKNPLVLSKIKEELNAMIAQTQYHHIDDDIMCDQYKILSRNFQELNDKLIYLHAAICEALRLYPPVPFNAKVPIEPDTLPSGHKVDSSVQIIFSMYAMGRMKSLWGEDCHEFKPERWILDTGKIRYEPSHKFLAFNSGPRTCLGKDMSLTIMKAATIAIISRFHIEPVQAHPVVPNTSMILHMKQGFKVKVVTY
;
A
#
# COMPACT_ATOMS: atom_id res chain seq x y z
N MET A 1 38.77 -20.65 -43.27
CA MET A 1 37.77 -20.37 -42.26
C MET A 1 37.07 -21.65 -41.87
N GLY A 2 37.14 -22.04 -40.59
CA GLY A 2 36.48 -23.26 -40.14
C GLY A 2 34.96 -23.08 -40.07
N HIS A 3 34.21 -24.17 -40.15
CA HIS A 3 32.74 -24.15 -40.09
C HIS A 3 32.20 -23.37 -38.84
N ILE A 4 32.95 -23.33 -37.76
CA ILE A 4 32.64 -22.60 -36.50
C ILE A 4 32.73 -21.08 -36.74
N GLU A 5 33.71 -20.57 -37.47
CA GLU A 5 33.90 -19.14 -37.77
C GLU A 5 32.80 -18.63 -38.69
N ILE A 6 32.39 -19.44 -39.70
CA ILE A 6 31.28 -19.10 -40.59
C ILE A 6 29.97 -19.07 -39.80
N PHE A 7 29.72 -20.02 -38.91
CA PHE A 7 28.54 -20.06 -38.05
C PHE A 7 28.49 -18.85 -37.11
N LEU A 8 29.59 -18.48 -36.48
CA LEU A 8 29.70 -17.30 -35.63
C LEU A 8 29.48 -15.99 -36.40
N LEU A 9 29.99 -15.90 -37.65
CA LEU A 9 29.77 -14.75 -38.48
C LEU A 9 28.31 -14.61 -38.91
N ILE A 10 27.67 -15.70 -39.34
CA ILE A 10 26.25 -15.72 -39.70
C ILE A 10 25.39 -15.39 -38.49
N PHE A 11 25.71 -15.96 -37.34
CA PHE A 11 25.00 -15.67 -36.09
C PHE A 11 25.15 -14.19 -35.68
N SER A 12 26.36 -13.62 -35.81
CA SER A 12 26.62 -12.20 -35.54
C SER A 12 25.89 -11.27 -36.51
N LEU A 13 25.86 -11.62 -37.80
CA LEU A 13 25.12 -10.85 -38.84
C LEU A 13 23.60 -10.93 -38.61
N LEU A 14 23.08 -12.10 -38.31
CA LEU A 14 21.66 -12.26 -37.96
C LEU A 14 21.31 -11.49 -36.68
N PHE A 15 22.20 -11.51 -35.70
CA PHE A 15 22.04 -10.78 -34.47
C PHE A 15 22.02 -9.24 -34.68
N LEU A 16 22.96 -8.72 -35.50
CA LEU A 16 23.02 -7.31 -35.87
C LEU A 16 21.82 -6.90 -36.72
N PHE A 17 21.40 -7.77 -37.65
CA PHE A 17 20.20 -7.55 -38.47
C PHE A 17 18.94 -7.48 -37.61
N CYS A 18 18.72 -8.44 -36.72
CA CYS A 18 17.61 -8.40 -35.74
C CYS A 18 17.68 -7.17 -34.85
N TYR A 19 18.86 -6.77 -34.40
CA TYR A 19 19.07 -5.56 -33.59
C TYR A 19 18.65 -4.28 -34.35
N SER A 20 19.05 -4.15 -35.62
CA SER A 20 18.75 -2.96 -36.43
C SER A 20 17.25 -2.83 -36.76
N PHE A 21 16.58 -3.95 -37.06
CA PHE A 21 15.15 -3.96 -37.40
C PHE A 21 14.20 -3.81 -36.19
N HIS A 22 14.63 -4.15 -34.97
CA HIS A 22 13.77 -4.12 -33.79
C HIS A 22 14.01 -2.91 -32.87
N LYS A 23 14.93 -2.01 -33.23
CA LYS A 23 15.24 -0.82 -32.43
C LYS A 23 14.16 0.25 -32.62
N LYS A 24 13.06 0.16 -31.90
CA LYS A 24 12.16 1.29 -31.69
C LYS A 24 12.79 2.25 -30.69
N VAL A 25 12.92 3.52 -31.04
CA VAL A 25 13.48 4.54 -30.14
C VAL A 25 12.67 4.60 -28.84
N GLY A 26 13.34 4.49 -27.70
CA GLY A 26 12.71 4.57 -26.37
C GLY A 26 12.07 3.28 -25.84
N LEU A 27 12.01 2.18 -26.63
CA LEU A 27 11.43 0.92 -26.19
C LEU A 27 12.49 -0.17 -26.00
N PRO A 28 12.28 -1.15 -25.07
CA PRO A 28 13.20 -2.26 -24.84
C PRO A 28 13.30 -3.16 -26.07
N THR A 29 14.54 -3.48 -26.46
CA THR A 29 14.80 -4.41 -27.58
C THR A 29 14.41 -5.83 -27.17
N ASN A 30 13.62 -6.49 -28.01
CA ASN A 30 13.26 -7.89 -27.85
C ASN A 30 14.30 -8.78 -28.54
N TRP A 31 15.26 -9.31 -27.76
CA TRP A 31 16.34 -10.15 -28.25
C TRP A 31 15.86 -11.59 -28.54
N PRO A 32 16.40 -12.25 -29.57
CA PRO A 32 16.17 -13.69 -29.75
C PRO A 32 16.52 -14.46 -28.47
N PHE A 33 15.74 -15.49 -28.13
CA PHE A 33 15.89 -16.39 -26.96
C PHE A 33 15.77 -15.74 -25.58
N ILE A 34 16.36 -14.57 -25.34
CA ILE A 34 16.40 -13.90 -24.03
C ILE A 34 15.36 -12.80 -23.86
N GLY A 35 14.63 -12.47 -24.93
CA GLY A 35 13.56 -11.48 -24.88
C GLY A 35 14.04 -10.09 -24.45
N MET A 36 13.28 -9.42 -23.59
CA MET A 36 13.59 -8.07 -23.08
C MET A 36 14.35 -8.09 -21.74
N LEU A 37 14.77 -9.27 -21.27
CA LEU A 37 15.45 -9.44 -20.00
C LEU A 37 16.68 -8.52 -19.80
N PRO A 38 17.57 -8.30 -20.80
CA PRO A 38 18.72 -7.42 -20.63
C PRO A 38 18.32 -5.97 -20.30
N ALA A 39 17.26 -5.46 -20.91
CA ALA A 39 16.76 -4.11 -20.63
C ALA A 39 16.16 -4.01 -19.22
N ILE A 40 15.43 -5.02 -18.77
CA ILE A 40 14.87 -5.10 -17.42
C ILE A 40 15.99 -5.16 -16.38
N LEU A 41 16.99 -6.03 -16.57
CA LEU A 41 18.12 -6.17 -15.65
C LEU A 41 18.95 -4.89 -15.56
N LYS A 42 19.19 -4.21 -16.69
CA LYS A 42 19.91 -2.93 -16.71
C LYS A 42 19.18 -1.84 -15.91
N ASN A 43 17.85 -1.83 -15.94
CA ASN A 43 17.02 -0.78 -15.32
C ASN A 43 16.33 -1.25 -14.03
N HIS A 44 16.70 -2.41 -13.46
CA HIS A 44 16.02 -2.96 -12.27
C HIS A 44 16.00 -2.00 -11.08
N HIS A 45 17.08 -1.24 -10.90
CA HIS A 45 17.24 -0.27 -9.81
C HIS A 45 16.33 0.95 -9.93
N ARG A 46 15.79 1.23 -11.12
CA ARG A 46 14.84 2.32 -11.42
C ARG A 46 13.61 1.81 -12.18
N ILE A 47 13.16 0.61 -11.88
CA ILE A 47 12.12 -0.08 -12.66
C ILE A 47 10.83 0.73 -12.79
N HIS A 48 10.44 1.47 -11.75
CA HIS A 48 9.24 2.30 -11.76
C HIS A 48 9.35 3.44 -12.80
N ASP A 49 10.46 4.17 -12.79
CA ASP A 49 10.70 5.25 -13.76
C ASP A 49 10.93 4.70 -15.17
N TYR A 50 11.57 3.53 -15.28
CA TYR A 50 11.74 2.87 -16.57
C TYR A 50 10.41 2.45 -17.19
N VAL A 51 9.44 2.04 -16.38
CA VAL A 51 8.08 1.78 -16.88
C VAL A 51 7.40 3.08 -17.31
N VAL A 52 7.63 4.22 -16.62
CA VAL A 52 7.15 5.54 -17.09
C VAL A 52 7.71 5.85 -18.49
N ASP A 53 9.04 5.72 -18.69
CA ASP A 53 9.70 5.94 -19.99
C ASP A 53 9.09 5.07 -21.09
N ILE A 54 8.79 3.79 -20.80
CA ILE A 54 8.15 2.88 -21.76
C ILE A 54 6.72 3.32 -22.06
N MET A 55 5.93 3.67 -21.06
CA MET A 55 4.52 4.05 -21.25
C MET A 55 4.37 5.31 -22.08
N GLU A 56 5.24 6.29 -21.91
CA GLU A 56 5.28 7.51 -22.74
C GLU A 56 5.53 7.20 -24.23
N ASN A 57 6.35 6.18 -24.51
CA ASN A 57 6.73 5.79 -25.87
C ASN A 57 5.86 4.69 -26.50
N SER A 58 4.86 4.16 -25.77
CA SER A 58 4.07 2.99 -26.19
C SER A 58 2.55 3.18 -26.13
N GLN A 59 2.08 4.42 -26.17
CA GLN A 59 0.63 4.72 -26.08
C GLN A 59 -0.02 4.07 -24.84
N LEU A 60 0.65 4.14 -23.69
CA LEU A 60 0.20 3.68 -22.37
C LEU A 60 0.03 2.15 -22.23
N THR A 61 0.41 1.35 -23.23
CA THR A 61 0.30 -0.12 -23.13
C THR A 61 1.43 -0.79 -23.90
N PHE A 62 2.12 -1.71 -23.25
CA PHE A 62 3.29 -2.37 -23.81
C PHE A 62 3.39 -3.84 -23.40
N LEU A 63 3.65 -4.73 -24.37
CA LEU A 63 3.85 -6.15 -24.15
C LEU A 63 5.33 -6.47 -23.89
N VAL A 64 5.65 -6.81 -22.64
CA VAL A 64 6.97 -7.31 -22.23
C VAL A 64 7.04 -8.81 -22.52
N LYS A 65 8.07 -9.24 -23.25
CA LYS A 65 8.37 -10.64 -23.52
C LYS A 65 9.64 -11.04 -22.78
N GLY A 66 9.54 -12.05 -21.94
CA GLY A 66 10.68 -12.65 -21.27
C GLY A 66 11.45 -13.64 -22.18
N PRO A 67 12.42 -14.38 -21.60
CA PRO A 67 13.12 -15.47 -22.29
C PRO A 67 12.14 -16.51 -22.84
N TRP A 68 12.44 -17.06 -24.00
CA TRP A 68 11.57 -18.01 -24.70
C TRP A 68 11.10 -19.18 -23.80
N PHE A 69 12.02 -19.73 -23.01
CA PHE A 69 11.72 -20.85 -22.11
C PHE A 69 10.95 -20.46 -20.84
N SER A 70 10.78 -19.15 -20.55
CA SER A 70 10.14 -18.69 -19.30
C SER A 70 8.62 -18.57 -19.41
N ASN A 71 8.06 -18.64 -20.59
CA ASN A 71 6.65 -18.34 -20.91
C ASN A 71 6.16 -17.01 -20.29
N MET A 72 7.08 -16.03 -20.11
CA MET A 72 6.78 -14.75 -19.47
C MET A 72 6.25 -13.76 -20.51
N LYS A 73 4.96 -13.47 -20.42
CA LYS A 73 4.27 -12.43 -21.21
C LYS A 73 3.55 -11.51 -20.24
N LEU A 74 4.04 -10.27 -20.12
CA LEU A 74 3.46 -9.26 -19.24
C LEU A 74 2.95 -8.11 -20.10
N LEU A 75 1.64 -7.86 -20.10
CA LEU A 75 1.07 -6.68 -20.73
C LEU A 75 0.99 -5.57 -19.67
N VAL A 76 1.96 -4.66 -19.70
CA VAL A 76 1.99 -3.51 -18.78
C VAL A 76 1.14 -2.39 -19.36
N THR A 77 0.24 -1.84 -18.57
CA THR A 77 -0.66 -0.77 -19.01
C THR A 77 -0.80 0.34 -17.98
N ALA A 78 -0.86 1.56 -18.47
CA ALA A 78 -1.23 2.79 -17.74
C ALA A 78 -2.48 3.44 -18.38
N ASP A 79 -3.17 2.74 -19.29
CA ASP A 79 -4.33 3.22 -20.03
C ASP A 79 -5.61 3.09 -19.17
N PRO A 80 -6.29 4.19 -18.81
CA PRO A 80 -7.53 4.17 -18.05
C PRO A 80 -8.66 3.35 -18.70
N ALA A 81 -8.71 3.26 -20.02
CA ALA A 81 -9.71 2.46 -20.72
C ALA A 81 -9.50 0.97 -20.47
N ASN A 82 -8.24 0.49 -20.54
CA ASN A 82 -7.87 -0.87 -20.19
C ASN A 82 -8.16 -1.17 -18.71
N VAL A 83 -7.80 -0.24 -17.82
CA VAL A 83 -8.08 -0.36 -16.37
C VAL A 83 -9.58 -0.51 -16.14
N HIS A 84 -10.40 0.37 -16.72
CA HIS A 84 -11.86 0.30 -16.60
C HIS A 84 -12.44 -1.00 -17.14
N HIS A 85 -11.97 -1.45 -18.30
CA HIS A 85 -12.40 -2.70 -18.91
C HIS A 85 -12.12 -3.89 -18.00
N VAL A 86 -10.89 -4.04 -17.54
CA VAL A 86 -10.45 -5.21 -16.76
C VAL A 86 -10.97 -5.20 -15.33
N LEU A 87 -10.92 -4.04 -14.65
CA LEU A 87 -11.24 -3.96 -13.22
C LEU A 87 -12.72 -3.69 -12.94
N SER A 88 -13.49 -3.26 -13.95
CA SER A 88 -14.91 -2.89 -13.76
C SER A 88 -15.83 -3.55 -14.78
N LYS A 89 -15.71 -3.20 -16.08
CA LYS A 89 -16.69 -3.59 -17.11
C LYS A 89 -16.75 -5.11 -17.33
N ASN A 90 -15.59 -5.77 -17.46
CA ASN A 90 -15.46 -7.21 -17.69
C ASN A 90 -14.81 -7.92 -16.50
N PHE A 91 -15.05 -7.44 -15.28
CA PHE A 91 -14.43 -7.92 -14.04
C PHE A 91 -14.49 -9.44 -13.86
N GLY A 92 -15.60 -10.08 -14.26
CA GLY A 92 -15.81 -11.51 -14.13
C GLY A 92 -14.82 -12.36 -14.93
N ASN A 93 -14.25 -11.81 -16.03
CA ASN A 93 -13.28 -12.50 -16.87
C ASN A 93 -11.83 -12.36 -16.37
N TYR A 94 -11.58 -11.64 -15.26
CA TYR A 94 -10.20 -11.35 -14.82
C TYR A 94 -9.97 -11.74 -13.37
N SER A 95 -9.23 -12.83 -13.18
CA SER A 95 -8.88 -13.37 -11.87
C SER A 95 -7.48 -12.93 -11.40
N LYS A 96 -7.10 -13.27 -10.17
CA LYS A 96 -5.72 -13.19 -9.70
C LYS A 96 -4.82 -14.26 -10.36
N GLY A 97 -5.40 -15.42 -10.60
CA GLY A 97 -4.75 -16.56 -11.24
C GLY A 97 -3.91 -17.43 -10.30
N PRO A 98 -3.57 -18.66 -10.73
CA PRO A 98 -2.88 -19.63 -9.88
C PRO A 98 -1.46 -19.19 -9.50
N LYS A 99 -0.73 -18.53 -10.44
CA LYS A 99 0.62 -18.03 -10.16
C LYS A 99 0.64 -16.97 -9.07
N PHE A 100 -0.36 -16.09 -9.04
CA PHE A 100 -0.49 -15.09 -7.97
C PHE A 100 -0.69 -15.77 -6.62
N ARG A 101 -1.60 -16.75 -6.52
CA ARG A 101 -1.86 -17.50 -5.28
C ARG A 101 -0.61 -18.24 -4.79
N GLU A 102 0.20 -18.79 -5.71
CA GLU A 102 1.44 -19.48 -5.37
C GLU A 102 2.49 -18.51 -4.81
N ILE A 103 2.62 -17.31 -5.38
CA ILE A 103 3.56 -16.30 -4.92
C ILE A 103 3.15 -15.74 -3.55
N PHE A 104 1.86 -15.48 -3.36
CA PHE A 104 1.28 -14.92 -2.12
C PHE A 104 0.72 -15.98 -1.18
N GLU A 105 1.24 -17.21 -1.21
CA GLU A 105 0.68 -18.34 -0.44
C GLU A 105 0.61 -18.08 1.08
N ILE A 106 1.47 -17.21 1.64
CA ILE A 106 1.42 -16.80 3.05
C ILE A 106 0.08 -16.17 3.45
N LEU A 107 -0.59 -15.48 2.50
CA LEU A 107 -1.90 -14.87 2.73
C LEU A 107 -3.06 -15.88 2.73
N GLY A 108 -2.75 -17.18 2.50
CA GLY A 108 -3.72 -18.26 2.52
C GLY A 108 -4.93 -18.00 1.61
N ASP A 109 -6.13 -18.29 2.13
CA ASP A 109 -7.41 -18.09 1.45
C ASP A 109 -8.06 -16.72 1.78
N GLY A 110 -7.29 -15.78 2.34
CA GLY A 110 -7.73 -14.43 2.66
C GLY A 110 -8.15 -13.60 1.43
N ILE A 111 -8.74 -12.43 1.67
CA ILE A 111 -9.37 -11.57 0.65
C ILE A 111 -8.46 -11.22 -0.55
N PHE A 112 -7.13 -11.19 -0.38
CA PHE A 112 -6.19 -10.89 -1.45
C PHE A 112 -6.03 -12.04 -2.44
N ASN A 113 -6.02 -13.29 -1.95
CA ASN A 113 -5.84 -14.50 -2.75
C ASN A 113 -7.17 -15.09 -3.24
N ALA A 114 -8.26 -14.77 -2.56
CA ALA A 114 -9.58 -15.28 -2.90
C ALA A 114 -10.09 -14.68 -4.23
N ASP A 115 -10.76 -15.53 -5.01
CA ASP A 115 -11.53 -15.16 -6.20
C ASP A 115 -12.98 -15.63 -6.06
N SER A 116 -13.86 -15.19 -6.97
CA SER A 116 -15.26 -15.62 -7.09
C SER A 116 -16.04 -15.51 -5.78
N GLU A 117 -16.73 -16.55 -5.33
CA GLU A 117 -17.64 -16.53 -4.17
C GLU A 117 -16.90 -16.31 -2.84
N MET A 118 -15.71 -16.92 -2.65
CA MET A 118 -14.92 -16.72 -1.44
C MET A 118 -14.51 -15.25 -1.28
N TRP A 119 -14.08 -14.60 -2.37
CA TRP A 119 -13.79 -13.18 -2.33
C TRP A 119 -15.03 -12.33 -2.01
N LYS A 120 -16.20 -12.66 -2.57
CA LYS A 120 -17.46 -11.96 -2.28
C LYS A 120 -17.82 -12.08 -0.79
N TYR A 121 -17.65 -13.28 -0.22
CA TYR A 121 -17.86 -13.52 1.20
C TYR A 121 -16.98 -12.62 2.07
N HIS A 122 -15.64 -12.66 1.88
CA HIS A 122 -14.72 -11.78 2.61
C HIS A 122 -15.06 -10.30 2.44
N ARG A 123 -15.40 -9.91 1.20
CA ARG A 123 -15.75 -8.52 0.88
C ARG A 123 -16.97 -8.04 1.64
N LYS A 124 -18.06 -8.84 1.60
CA LYS A 124 -19.31 -8.52 2.30
C LYS A 124 -19.10 -8.41 3.80
N LEU A 125 -18.39 -9.35 4.37
CA LEU A 125 -18.09 -9.38 5.81
C LEU A 125 -17.28 -8.14 6.22
N ALA A 126 -16.18 -7.84 5.54
CA ALA A 126 -15.39 -6.66 5.83
C ALA A 126 -16.19 -5.35 5.67
N GLN A 127 -17.02 -5.23 4.63
CA GLN A 127 -17.87 -4.05 4.44
C GLN A 127 -18.88 -3.87 5.57
N SER A 128 -19.51 -4.96 6.06
CA SER A 128 -20.49 -4.88 7.15
C SER A 128 -19.89 -4.35 8.45
N VAL A 129 -18.60 -4.58 8.67
CA VAL A 129 -17.88 -4.10 9.86
C VAL A 129 -17.42 -2.65 9.69
N LEU A 130 -16.74 -2.37 8.58
CA LEU A 130 -16.16 -1.04 8.32
C LEU A 130 -17.19 0.06 8.11
N ALA A 131 -18.43 -0.30 7.73
CA ALA A 131 -19.53 0.65 7.58
C ALA A 131 -20.21 1.05 8.91
N ARG A 132 -19.87 0.42 10.04
CA ARG A 132 -20.49 0.70 11.34
C ARG A 132 -19.99 2.06 11.89
N PRO A 133 -20.88 2.99 12.28
CA PRO A 133 -20.46 4.27 12.88
C PRO A 133 -19.57 4.09 14.12
N GLN A 134 -19.88 3.08 14.96
CA GLN A 134 -19.12 2.74 16.16
C GLN A 134 -17.67 2.35 15.84
N PHE A 135 -17.46 1.65 14.69
CA PHE A 135 -16.12 1.30 14.23
C PHE A 135 -15.32 2.55 13.85
N ASN A 136 -15.95 3.53 13.19
CA ASN A 136 -15.27 4.78 12.86
C ASN A 136 -14.86 5.58 14.11
N GLN A 137 -15.73 5.64 15.13
CA GLN A 137 -15.39 6.27 16.42
C GLN A 137 -14.22 5.54 17.10
N PHE A 138 -14.24 4.21 17.09
CA PHE A 138 -13.18 3.38 17.65
C PHE A 138 -11.84 3.58 16.91
N LEU A 139 -11.88 3.60 15.56
CA LEU A 139 -10.74 3.90 14.70
C LEU A 139 -10.10 5.25 15.05
N VAL A 140 -10.90 6.30 15.13
CA VAL A 140 -10.43 7.65 15.47
C VAL A 140 -9.84 7.66 16.86
N GLY A 141 -10.53 7.07 17.85
CA GLY A 141 -10.06 7.00 19.23
C GLY A 141 -8.71 6.28 19.35
N LYS A 142 -8.57 5.08 18.75
CA LYS A 142 -7.31 4.32 18.77
C LYS A 142 -6.19 5.03 18.04
N THR A 143 -6.49 5.72 16.94
CA THR A 143 -5.49 6.50 16.20
C THR A 143 -4.94 7.64 17.06
N TRP A 144 -5.81 8.42 17.69
CA TRP A 144 -5.38 9.53 18.57
C TRP A 144 -4.68 9.04 19.83
N GLU A 145 -5.14 7.94 20.44
CA GLU A 145 -4.45 7.28 21.55
C GLU A 145 -2.99 6.97 21.19
N LYS A 146 -2.74 6.38 20.00
CA LYS A 146 -1.39 6.06 19.55
C LYS A 146 -0.54 7.28 19.18
N LEU A 147 -1.16 8.34 18.68
CA LEU A 147 -0.48 9.62 18.48
C LEU A 147 -0.02 10.21 19.80
N GLU A 148 -0.89 10.26 20.82
CA GLU A 148 -0.64 10.90 22.10
C GLU A 148 0.31 10.11 23.00
N THR A 149 0.19 8.78 23.01
CA THR A 149 0.98 7.92 23.90
C THR A 149 2.28 7.41 23.30
N GLY A 150 2.41 7.44 21.97
CA GLY A 150 3.56 6.89 21.23
C GLY A 150 4.27 7.90 20.36
N LEU A 151 3.65 8.29 19.23
CA LEU A 151 4.33 9.07 18.18
C LEU A 151 4.82 10.44 18.67
N ILE A 152 3.97 11.22 19.31
CA ILE A 152 4.30 12.58 19.76
C ILE A 152 5.37 12.59 20.84
N PRO A 153 5.31 11.75 21.89
CA PRO A 153 6.39 11.68 22.90
C PRO A 153 7.76 11.32 22.32
N ILE A 154 7.81 10.44 21.30
CA ILE A 154 9.07 10.10 20.63
C ILE A 154 9.61 11.31 19.87
N LEU A 155 8.77 12.00 19.09
CA LEU A 155 9.17 13.20 18.35
C LEU A 155 9.61 14.33 19.29
N ASP A 156 8.93 14.53 20.41
CA ASP A 156 9.32 15.49 21.46
C ASP A 156 10.71 15.17 22.06
N ASN A 157 10.96 13.89 22.35
CA ASN A 157 12.23 13.44 22.89
C ASN A 157 13.38 13.65 21.88
N ILE A 158 13.15 13.27 20.63
CA ILE A 158 14.13 13.44 19.53
C ILE A 158 14.42 14.91 19.25
N SER A 159 13.39 15.76 19.24
CA SER A 159 13.53 17.20 19.07
C SER A 159 14.39 17.83 20.17
N LYS A 160 14.13 17.47 21.44
CA LYS A 160 14.89 17.96 22.59
C LYS A 160 16.36 17.53 22.57
N GLN A 161 16.65 16.35 22.05
CA GLN A 161 18.00 15.81 21.95
C GLN A 161 18.74 16.25 20.69
N GLY A 162 18.05 16.86 19.71
CA GLY A 162 18.61 17.22 18.41
C GLY A 162 19.05 16.03 17.56
N LEU A 163 18.42 14.86 17.78
CA LEU A 163 18.76 13.62 17.08
C LEU A 163 18.06 13.56 15.70
N GLU A 164 18.66 12.76 14.82
CA GLU A 164 18.04 12.40 13.54
C GLU A 164 17.22 11.12 13.70
N ILE A 165 16.07 11.04 12.99
CA ILE A 165 15.22 9.85 12.97
C ILE A 165 14.83 9.49 11.54
N ASP A 166 14.60 8.21 11.29
CA ASP A 166 13.95 7.72 10.08
C ASP A 166 12.42 7.76 10.24
N LEU A 167 11.78 8.73 9.56
CA LEU A 167 10.32 8.84 9.59
C LEU A 167 9.61 7.65 8.94
N GLN A 168 10.24 6.96 7.98
CA GLN A 168 9.65 5.77 7.38
C GLN A 168 9.52 4.65 8.42
N ASP A 169 10.56 4.40 9.23
CA ASP A 169 10.50 3.42 10.32
C ASP A 169 9.49 3.84 11.39
N LEU A 170 9.52 5.11 11.78
CA LEU A 170 8.60 5.63 12.80
C LEU A 170 7.13 5.50 12.37
N PHE A 171 6.80 5.82 11.10
CA PHE A 171 5.44 5.63 10.58
C PHE A 171 5.07 4.15 10.42
N ALA A 172 6.03 3.29 10.11
CA ALA A 172 5.79 1.86 10.04
C ALA A 172 5.42 1.28 11.41
N ARG A 173 6.07 1.72 12.49
CA ARG A 173 5.73 1.39 13.89
C ARG A 173 4.38 1.97 14.30
N PHE A 174 4.14 3.25 13.97
CA PHE A 174 2.87 3.91 14.27
C PHE A 174 1.69 3.18 13.63
N THR A 175 1.79 2.85 12.35
CA THR A 175 0.71 2.13 11.66
C THR A 175 0.59 0.70 12.15
N PHE A 176 1.68 0.03 12.51
CA PHE A 176 1.65 -1.32 13.07
C PHE A 176 0.92 -1.35 14.41
N ASP A 177 1.29 -0.51 15.38
CA ASP A 177 0.63 -0.45 16.68
C ASP A 177 -0.85 -0.03 16.56
N THR A 178 -1.14 0.95 15.69
CA THR A 178 -2.51 1.41 15.43
C THR A 178 -3.37 0.30 14.83
N ILE A 179 -2.88 -0.39 13.79
CA ILE A 179 -3.62 -1.50 13.15
C ILE A 179 -3.77 -2.67 14.12
N SER A 180 -2.73 -3.00 14.90
CA SER A 180 -2.83 -4.04 15.93
C SER A 180 -3.94 -3.73 16.93
N ALA A 181 -3.97 -2.51 17.48
CA ALA A 181 -5.02 -2.08 18.39
C ALA A 181 -6.43 -2.12 17.76
N ILE A 182 -6.57 -1.75 16.48
CA ILE A 182 -7.86 -1.78 15.77
C ILE A 182 -8.30 -3.21 15.46
N VAL A 183 -7.38 -4.09 15.09
CA VAL A 183 -7.68 -5.45 14.64
C VAL A 183 -7.88 -6.38 15.83
N THR A 184 -7.03 -6.32 16.85
CA THR A 184 -6.96 -7.31 17.93
C THR A 184 -7.26 -6.73 19.32
N ASP A 185 -7.41 -5.41 19.44
CA ASP A 185 -7.42 -4.66 20.72
C ASP A 185 -6.15 -4.88 21.56
N TYR A 186 -5.06 -5.31 20.92
CA TYR A 186 -3.76 -5.52 21.52
C TYR A 186 -2.76 -4.48 21.01
N ASP A 187 -2.00 -3.89 21.93
CA ASP A 187 -0.94 -2.93 21.63
C ASP A 187 0.43 -3.61 21.72
N PRO A 188 1.15 -3.79 20.58
CA PRO A 188 2.49 -4.38 20.60
C PRO A 188 3.56 -3.49 21.26
N GLY A 189 3.31 -2.18 21.43
CA GLY A 189 4.22 -1.24 22.09
C GLY A 189 5.51 -0.97 21.32
N THR A 190 5.47 -1.00 19.99
CA THR A 190 6.66 -0.69 19.16
C THR A 190 7.03 0.79 19.17
N LEU A 191 6.05 1.64 19.49
CA LEU A 191 6.21 3.09 19.68
C LEU A 191 6.62 3.38 21.12
N CYS A 192 7.86 3.14 21.46
CA CYS A 192 8.49 3.58 22.70
C CYS A 192 9.85 4.23 22.42
N ILE A 193 10.40 4.95 23.38
CA ILE A 193 11.63 5.76 23.19
C ILE A 193 12.80 4.91 22.70
N ASP A 194 12.89 3.66 23.14
CA ASP A 194 13.98 2.75 22.80
C ASP A 194 13.83 2.11 21.40
N LEU A 195 12.68 2.28 20.73
CA LEU A 195 12.35 1.76 19.40
C LEU A 195 12.79 0.28 19.22
N PRO A 196 12.28 -0.67 20.03
CA PRO A 196 12.77 -2.04 20.06
C PRO A 196 12.58 -2.75 18.73
N ASP A 197 13.49 -3.68 18.41
CA ASP A 197 13.32 -4.60 17.29
C ASP A 197 12.32 -5.70 17.68
N LEU A 198 11.21 -5.79 16.94
CA LEU A 198 10.23 -6.85 17.11
C LEU A 198 10.34 -7.88 15.97
N PRO A 199 10.44 -9.18 16.31
CA PRO A 199 10.56 -10.23 15.31
C PRO A 199 9.41 -10.24 14.29
N PHE A 200 8.17 -10.03 14.75
CA PHE A 200 7.00 -10.01 13.87
C PHE A 200 7.05 -8.85 12.86
N PHE A 201 7.43 -7.65 13.30
CA PHE A 201 7.56 -6.47 12.44
C PHE A 201 8.60 -6.69 11.32
N LYS A 202 9.78 -7.21 11.71
CA LYS A 202 10.81 -7.59 10.75
C LYS A 202 10.35 -8.69 9.79
N SER A 203 9.59 -9.66 10.29
CA SER A 203 9.10 -10.79 9.48
C SER A 203 8.09 -10.38 8.42
N LEU A 204 7.26 -9.35 8.67
CA LEU A 204 6.39 -8.80 7.63
C LEU A 204 7.23 -8.24 6.48
N HIS A 205 8.29 -7.50 6.78
CA HIS A 205 9.19 -6.94 5.76
C HIS A 205 9.96 -8.03 5.00
N ASP A 206 10.52 -9.03 5.71
CA ASP A 206 11.20 -10.18 5.10
C ASP A 206 10.25 -10.99 4.20
N GLY A 207 8.98 -11.10 4.58
CA GLY A 207 7.92 -11.71 3.78
C GLY A 207 7.65 -10.94 2.48
N GLU A 208 7.51 -9.62 2.55
CA GLU A 208 7.32 -8.75 1.37
C GLU A 208 8.51 -8.83 0.41
N GLU A 209 9.75 -8.80 0.92
CA GLU A 209 10.96 -8.94 0.12
C GLU A 209 10.97 -10.29 -0.61
N SER A 210 10.64 -11.37 0.08
CA SER A 210 10.59 -12.72 -0.49
C SER A 210 9.48 -12.88 -1.55
N ILE A 211 8.31 -12.26 -1.33
CA ILE A 211 7.23 -12.22 -2.32
C ILE A 211 7.69 -11.46 -3.58
N PHE A 212 8.34 -10.31 -3.42
CA PHE A 212 8.89 -9.58 -4.54
C PHE A 212 9.93 -10.40 -5.31
N TYR A 213 10.83 -11.07 -4.60
CA TYR A 213 11.83 -11.96 -5.20
C TYR A 213 11.19 -13.05 -6.10
N ARG A 214 10.08 -13.66 -5.66
CA ARG A 214 9.32 -14.66 -6.44
C ARG A 214 8.70 -14.09 -7.72
N HIS A 215 8.45 -12.77 -7.80
CA HIS A 215 7.98 -12.13 -9.03
C HIS A 215 9.10 -11.93 -10.05
N VAL A 216 10.33 -11.72 -9.59
CA VAL A 216 11.48 -11.38 -10.44
C VAL A 216 12.21 -12.60 -10.94
N VAL A 217 12.35 -13.65 -10.10
CA VAL A 217 13.10 -14.85 -10.48
C VAL A 217 12.20 -15.92 -11.10
N PRO A 218 12.76 -16.79 -12.01
CA PRO A 218 12.01 -17.91 -12.55
C PRO A 218 11.50 -18.86 -11.44
N THR A 219 10.29 -19.37 -11.64
CA THR A 219 9.62 -20.26 -10.65
C THR A 219 10.47 -21.47 -10.26
N CYS A 220 11.24 -22.04 -11.18
CA CYS A 220 12.13 -23.17 -10.89
C CYS A 220 13.25 -22.81 -9.90
N VAL A 221 13.74 -21.56 -9.92
CA VAL A 221 14.84 -21.11 -9.04
C VAL A 221 14.36 -21.03 -7.59
N TRP A 222 13.28 -20.32 -7.31
CA TRP A 222 12.82 -20.20 -5.93
C TRP A 222 12.20 -21.51 -5.41
N LYS A 223 11.59 -22.36 -6.27
CA LYS A 223 11.18 -23.72 -5.87
C LYS A 223 12.37 -24.61 -5.51
N PHE A 224 13.47 -24.49 -6.23
CA PHE A 224 14.71 -25.20 -5.91
C PHE A 224 15.32 -24.70 -4.58
N GLN A 225 15.36 -23.38 -4.36
CA GLN A 225 15.77 -22.80 -3.07
C GLN A 225 14.90 -23.27 -1.91
N ARG A 226 13.57 -23.36 -2.13
CA ARG A 226 12.62 -23.90 -1.14
C ARG A 226 12.93 -25.34 -0.80
N TRP A 227 13.18 -26.17 -1.80
CA TRP A 227 13.51 -27.58 -1.60
C TRP A 227 14.80 -27.74 -0.80
N LEU A 228 15.82 -26.94 -1.05
CA LEU A 228 17.09 -26.94 -0.31
C LEU A 228 17.00 -26.20 1.04
N GLY A 229 15.97 -25.43 1.31
CA GLY A 229 15.86 -24.60 2.53
C GLY A 229 16.91 -23.49 2.62
N ILE A 230 17.25 -22.84 1.48
CA ILE A 230 18.29 -21.81 1.40
C ILE A 230 17.77 -20.48 0.83
N GLY A 231 18.58 -19.43 0.92
CA GLY A 231 18.33 -18.12 0.30
C GLY A 231 17.06 -17.44 0.80
N GLN A 232 16.34 -16.78 -0.12
CA GLN A 232 15.10 -16.03 0.21
C GLN A 232 13.97 -16.96 0.67
N GLU A 233 13.91 -18.20 0.19
CA GLU A 233 12.88 -19.15 0.62
C GLU A 233 13.07 -19.63 2.07
N LYS A 234 14.30 -19.67 2.59
CA LYS A 234 14.57 -19.92 4.01
C LYS A 234 14.04 -18.76 4.86
N LYS A 235 14.37 -17.50 4.50
CA LYS A 235 13.85 -16.30 5.17
C LYS A 235 12.32 -16.25 5.16
N TYR A 236 11.71 -16.56 4.00
CA TYR A 236 10.27 -16.61 3.86
C TYR A 236 9.60 -17.62 4.80
N LYS A 237 10.18 -18.82 4.94
CA LYS A 237 9.68 -19.85 5.84
C LYS A 237 9.80 -19.44 7.32
N GLU A 238 10.90 -18.80 7.69
CA GLU A 238 11.12 -18.29 9.04
C GLU A 238 10.14 -17.15 9.34
N ALA A 239 9.97 -16.21 8.42
CA ALA A 239 9.02 -15.13 8.53
C ALA A 239 7.58 -15.65 8.66
N TRP A 240 7.19 -16.62 7.84
CA TRP A 240 5.87 -17.25 7.92
C TRP A 240 5.58 -17.84 9.29
N LYS A 241 6.56 -18.58 9.86
CA LYS A 241 6.40 -19.16 11.20
C LYS A 241 6.15 -18.08 12.27
N ILE A 242 6.95 -17.02 12.27
CA ILE A 242 6.82 -15.93 13.27
C ILE A 242 5.46 -15.23 13.12
N VAL A 243 5.02 -15.01 11.87
CA VAL A 243 3.70 -14.41 11.58
C VAL A 243 2.57 -15.31 12.07
N ASP A 244 2.65 -16.62 11.84
CA ASP A 244 1.66 -17.58 12.32
C ASP A 244 1.61 -17.63 13.85
N ASP A 245 2.77 -17.76 14.50
CA ASP A 245 2.89 -17.82 15.96
C ASP A 245 2.25 -16.57 16.60
N PHE A 246 2.48 -15.38 16.03
CA PHE A 246 1.89 -14.13 16.53
C PHE A 246 0.37 -14.11 16.34
N ILE A 247 -0.14 -14.40 15.14
CA ILE A 247 -1.58 -14.28 14.86
C ILE A 247 -2.37 -15.36 15.60
N TYR A 248 -1.90 -16.61 15.64
CA TYR A 248 -2.56 -17.66 16.41
C TYR A 248 -2.51 -17.37 17.91
N GLY A 249 -1.43 -16.76 18.42
CA GLY A 249 -1.34 -16.24 19.79
C GLY A 249 -2.44 -15.22 20.07
N CYS A 250 -2.62 -14.22 19.21
CA CYS A 250 -3.70 -13.24 19.34
C CYS A 250 -5.10 -13.90 19.32
N ILE A 251 -5.31 -14.87 18.42
CA ILE A 251 -6.58 -15.62 18.33
C ILE A 251 -6.86 -16.37 19.63
N SER A 252 -5.86 -17.08 20.17
CA SER A 252 -6.00 -17.86 21.42
C SER A 252 -6.32 -16.95 22.61
N THR A 253 -5.57 -15.85 22.79
CA THR A 253 -5.79 -14.87 23.85
C THR A 253 -7.21 -14.30 23.78
N LYS A 254 -7.64 -13.90 22.58
CA LYS A 254 -8.97 -13.33 22.38
C LYS A 254 -10.09 -14.31 22.73
N ARG A 255 -9.94 -15.58 22.38
CA ARG A 255 -10.90 -16.64 22.75
C ARG A 255 -11.01 -16.84 24.24
N GLU A 256 -9.86 -16.85 24.93
CA GLU A 256 -9.86 -16.94 26.40
C GLU A 256 -10.57 -15.75 27.04
N GLU A 257 -10.34 -14.54 26.56
CA GLU A 257 -11.04 -13.35 27.01
C GLU A 257 -12.55 -13.45 26.79
N MET A 258 -12.97 -13.88 25.61
CA MET A 258 -14.40 -14.07 25.28
C MET A 258 -15.04 -15.17 26.15
N SER A 259 -14.33 -16.25 26.46
CA SER A 259 -14.84 -17.34 27.30
C SER A 259 -15.01 -16.95 28.77
N LYS A 260 -14.18 -16.02 29.27
CA LYS A 260 -14.25 -15.50 30.66
C LYS A 260 -15.38 -14.47 30.85
N LYS A 261 -15.92 -13.91 29.76
CA LYS A 261 -17.03 -12.95 29.80
C LYS A 261 -18.37 -13.71 29.80
N SER A 262 -19.09 -13.66 30.94
CA SER A 262 -20.41 -14.31 31.10
C SER A 262 -21.44 -13.77 30.09
N PRO A 263 -22.34 -14.63 29.52
CA PRO A 263 -23.33 -14.22 28.51
C PRO A 263 -24.28 -13.09 28.92
N SER A 264 -24.43 -12.85 30.22
CA SER A 264 -25.37 -11.84 30.78
C SER A 264 -24.90 -10.39 30.65
N LYS A 265 -23.67 -10.12 30.17
CA LYS A 265 -23.13 -8.75 30.00
C LYS A 265 -22.92 -8.31 28.56
N ALA A 266 -23.29 -9.12 27.58
CA ALA A 266 -23.13 -8.82 26.14
C ALA A 266 -24.09 -7.76 25.58
N CYS A 267 -25.05 -7.26 26.40
CA CYS A 267 -26.09 -6.31 25.97
C CYS A 267 -25.97 -4.89 26.55
N ILE A 268 -24.83 -4.50 27.15
CA ILE A 268 -24.65 -3.10 27.60
C ILE A 268 -23.65 -2.41 26.69
N VAL A 269 -24.18 -1.76 25.67
CA VAL A 269 -23.50 -0.76 24.84
C VAL A 269 -23.01 0.37 25.77
N GLY A 270 -21.72 0.41 26.05
CA GLY A 270 -21.12 1.52 26.76
C GLY A 270 -20.05 1.13 27.77
N LYS A 271 -18.87 0.89 27.31
CA LYS A 271 -17.51 0.96 27.84
C LYS A 271 -16.67 -0.28 27.45
N GLY A 272 -15.89 -0.15 26.38
CA GLY A 272 -14.68 -0.95 26.17
C GLY A 272 -14.85 -2.43 25.79
N LEU A 273 -15.88 -2.86 25.08
CA LEU A 273 -16.10 -4.27 24.78
C LEU A 273 -16.39 -4.50 23.28
N GLY A 274 -15.40 -5.11 22.59
CA GLY A 274 -15.71 -5.95 21.44
C GLY A 274 -16.06 -5.24 20.12
N ILE A 275 -15.44 -4.09 19.85
CA ILE A 275 -15.59 -3.40 18.54
C ILE A 275 -14.40 -3.70 17.63
N ASP A 276 -13.38 -4.39 18.16
CA ASP A 276 -12.23 -4.79 17.33
C ASP A 276 -12.64 -5.79 16.23
N LEU A 277 -11.90 -5.73 15.14
CA LEU A 277 -12.22 -6.53 13.94
C LEU A 277 -12.16 -8.04 14.23
N MET A 278 -11.21 -8.50 15.02
CA MET A 278 -11.05 -9.93 15.34
C MET A 278 -12.28 -10.48 16.09
N THR A 279 -12.79 -9.75 17.10
CA THR A 279 -14.00 -10.16 17.83
C THR A 279 -15.19 -10.31 16.91
N ILE A 280 -15.40 -9.32 16.03
CA ILE A 280 -16.53 -9.36 15.07
C ILE A 280 -16.39 -10.52 14.11
N TYR A 281 -15.20 -10.78 13.58
CA TYR A 281 -14.95 -11.92 12.69
C TYR A 281 -15.12 -13.26 13.41
N MET A 282 -14.73 -13.37 14.70
CA MET A 282 -14.93 -14.58 15.49
C MET A 282 -16.42 -14.89 15.71
N ASP A 283 -17.24 -13.88 15.96
CA ASP A 283 -18.68 -14.06 16.13
C ASP A 283 -19.33 -14.52 14.82
N GLU A 284 -19.01 -13.88 13.69
CA GLU A 284 -19.53 -14.26 12.36
C GLU A 284 -19.09 -15.69 11.93
N VAL A 285 -17.83 -16.07 12.24
CA VAL A 285 -17.32 -17.43 11.96
C VAL A 285 -18.02 -18.47 12.82
N ARG A 286 -18.37 -18.15 14.08
CA ARG A 286 -19.10 -19.03 14.97
C ARG A 286 -20.53 -19.32 14.47
N ASP A 287 -21.18 -18.29 13.92
CA ASP A 287 -22.58 -18.39 13.47
C ASP A 287 -22.71 -19.06 12.09
N SER A 288 -21.62 -19.20 11.35
CA SER A 288 -21.62 -19.83 10.03
C SER A 288 -21.37 -21.34 10.13
N ALA A 289 -22.44 -22.13 10.07
CA ALA A 289 -22.39 -23.61 10.09
C ALA A 289 -21.58 -24.23 8.92
N GLU A 290 -21.26 -23.46 7.88
CA GLU A 290 -20.55 -23.90 6.67
C GLU A 290 -19.01 -23.96 6.84
N ILE A 291 -18.42 -23.38 7.90
CA ILE A 291 -16.98 -23.19 8.03
C ILE A 291 -16.27 -24.36 8.74
N GLY A 292 -16.97 -25.27 9.39
CA GLY A 292 -16.44 -26.51 9.95
C GLY A 292 -15.11 -26.36 10.74
N SER A 293 -14.24 -27.37 10.70
CA SER A 293 -12.93 -27.41 11.41
C SER A 293 -11.87 -26.40 10.94
N ASN A 294 -12.13 -25.58 9.91
CA ASN A 294 -11.19 -24.64 9.31
C ASN A 294 -11.34 -23.18 9.78
N GLY A 295 -12.18 -22.89 10.78
CA GLY A 295 -12.46 -21.53 11.25
C GLY A 295 -11.22 -20.74 11.67
N ASP A 296 -10.25 -21.38 12.34
CA ASP A 296 -9.00 -20.73 12.78
C ASP A 296 -8.09 -20.33 11.63
N LYS A 297 -8.00 -21.19 10.60
CA LYS A 297 -7.23 -20.87 9.41
C LYS A 297 -7.84 -19.70 8.66
N LEU A 298 -9.17 -19.69 8.48
CA LEU A 298 -9.84 -18.58 7.82
C LEU A 298 -9.66 -17.26 8.58
N LEU A 299 -9.77 -17.32 9.90
CA LEU A 299 -9.53 -16.16 10.77
C LEU A 299 -8.10 -15.67 10.68
N ARG A 300 -7.10 -16.58 10.77
CA ARG A 300 -5.68 -16.26 10.56
C ARG A 300 -5.42 -15.59 9.22
N ASP A 301 -5.94 -16.13 8.11
CA ASP A 301 -5.74 -15.62 6.76
C ASP A 301 -6.40 -14.23 6.59
N THR A 302 -7.55 -14.03 7.21
CA THR A 302 -8.25 -12.74 7.23
C THR A 302 -7.46 -11.70 8.02
N ILE A 303 -7.04 -12.02 9.24
CA ILE A 303 -6.27 -11.11 10.11
C ILE A 303 -4.94 -10.73 9.46
N LEU A 304 -4.20 -11.69 8.89
CA LEU A 304 -2.97 -11.41 8.16
C LEU A 304 -3.21 -10.49 6.96
N SER A 305 -4.31 -10.71 6.23
CA SER A 305 -4.67 -9.84 5.10
C SER A 305 -4.89 -8.39 5.55
N ILE A 306 -5.55 -8.17 6.70
CA ILE A 306 -5.80 -6.83 7.24
C ILE A 306 -4.48 -6.18 7.72
N PHE A 307 -3.63 -6.92 8.42
CA PHE A 307 -2.30 -6.43 8.83
C PHE A 307 -1.45 -6.01 7.62
N SER A 308 -1.33 -6.90 6.64
CA SER A 308 -0.55 -6.62 5.42
C SER A 308 -1.08 -5.42 4.63
N ALA A 309 -2.41 -5.22 4.61
CA ALA A 309 -3.02 -4.08 3.94
C ALA A 309 -2.81 -2.77 4.67
N GLY A 310 -3.03 -2.75 5.99
CA GLY A 310 -3.13 -1.51 6.76
C GLY A 310 -1.78 -0.95 7.19
N GLN A 311 -0.83 -1.83 7.53
CA GLN A 311 0.45 -1.41 8.09
C GLN A 311 1.37 -0.80 7.02
N GLY A 312 1.81 -1.58 6.03
CA GLY A 312 2.82 -1.15 5.07
C GLY A 312 2.35 -0.03 4.15
N THR A 313 1.09 -0.09 3.66
CA THR A 313 0.60 0.89 2.68
C THR A 313 0.41 2.29 3.28
N THR A 314 -0.15 2.36 4.50
CA THR A 314 -0.42 3.65 5.16
C THR A 314 0.88 4.30 5.66
N SER A 315 1.83 3.52 6.18
CA SER A 315 3.15 4.05 6.60
C SER A 315 3.93 4.65 5.45
N VAL A 316 3.99 3.94 4.33
CA VAL A 316 4.68 4.40 3.12
C VAL A 316 4.02 5.65 2.53
N ALA A 317 2.67 5.69 2.52
CA ALA A 317 1.94 6.88 2.10
C ALA A 317 2.29 8.11 2.95
N LEU A 318 2.35 7.95 4.28
CA LEU A 318 2.78 9.00 5.21
C LEU A 318 4.22 9.45 4.93
N ALA A 319 5.16 8.50 4.78
CA ALA A 319 6.56 8.83 4.52
C ALA A 319 6.74 9.66 3.25
N TRP A 320 6.14 9.25 2.13
CA TRP A 320 6.18 10.01 0.88
C TRP A 320 5.44 11.34 0.98
N PHE A 321 4.34 11.40 1.71
CA PHE A 321 3.61 12.64 1.93
C PHE A 321 4.46 13.67 2.68
N PHE A 322 5.10 13.28 3.80
CA PHE A 322 5.98 14.17 4.54
C PHE A 322 7.25 14.56 3.75
N TYR A 323 7.78 13.66 2.95
CA TYR A 323 8.85 14.01 2.00
C TYR A 323 8.40 15.09 1.02
N LEU A 324 7.22 14.96 0.42
CA LEU A 324 6.68 15.96 -0.50
C LEU A 324 6.40 17.29 0.21
N LEU A 325 5.85 17.27 1.42
CA LEU A 325 5.64 18.48 2.22
C LEU A 325 6.96 19.21 2.52
N SER A 326 8.01 18.47 2.86
CA SER A 326 9.33 19.06 3.14
C SER A 326 9.96 19.73 1.91
N LYS A 327 9.58 19.32 0.70
CA LYS A 327 10.02 19.93 -0.56
C LYS A 327 9.11 21.04 -1.06
N ASN A 328 7.91 21.19 -0.48
CA ASN A 328 6.89 22.13 -0.93
C ASN A 328 6.33 22.97 0.23
N PRO A 329 7.13 23.95 0.75
CA PRO A 329 6.74 24.73 1.94
C PRO A 329 5.45 25.53 1.74
N LEU A 330 5.13 25.95 0.52
CA LEU A 330 3.89 26.65 0.22
C LEU A 330 2.64 25.75 0.44
N VAL A 331 2.77 24.46 0.10
CA VAL A 331 1.67 23.50 0.36
C VAL A 331 1.51 23.30 1.86
N LEU A 332 2.61 23.17 2.61
CA LEU A 332 2.57 23.07 4.07
C LEU A 332 1.94 24.31 4.71
N SER A 333 2.25 25.53 4.21
CA SER A 333 1.63 26.78 4.68
C SER A 333 0.13 26.77 4.49
N LYS A 334 -0.36 26.40 3.31
CA LYS A 334 -1.81 26.32 3.03
C LYS A 334 -2.53 25.30 3.90
N ILE A 335 -1.91 24.16 4.19
CA ILE A 335 -2.48 23.18 5.13
C ILE A 335 -2.60 23.81 6.52
N LYS A 336 -1.57 24.51 7.01
CA LYS A 336 -1.61 25.20 8.30
C LYS A 336 -2.65 26.30 8.35
N GLU A 337 -2.81 27.06 7.27
CA GLU A 337 -3.86 28.10 7.13
C GLU A 337 -5.26 27.47 7.24
N GLU A 338 -5.48 26.32 6.55
CA GLU A 338 -6.75 25.55 6.67
C GLU A 338 -7.01 25.13 8.11
N LEU A 339 -6.02 24.56 8.80
CA LEU A 339 -6.14 24.13 10.19
C LEU A 339 -6.43 25.31 11.14
N ASN A 340 -5.71 26.41 11.00
CA ASN A 340 -5.91 27.60 11.82
C ASN A 340 -7.31 28.21 11.64
N ALA A 341 -7.82 28.25 10.39
CA ALA A 341 -9.18 28.71 10.12
C ALA A 341 -10.23 27.82 10.79
N MET A 342 -10.03 26.51 10.83
CA MET A 342 -10.93 25.57 11.50
C MET A 342 -10.90 25.71 13.03
N ILE A 343 -9.71 25.88 13.62
CA ILE A 343 -9.57 26.12 15.07
C ILE A 343 -10.32 27.39 15.46
N ALA A 344 -10.14 28.48 14.71
CA ALA A 344 -10.84 29.74 14.97
C ALA A 344 -12.36 29.57 14.93
N GLN A 345 -12.90 28.81 13.97
CA GLN A 345 -14.34 28.53 13.90
C GLN A 345 -14.85 27.71 15.08
N THR A 346 -14.06 26.74 15.57
CA THR A 346 -14.44 25.87 16.68
C THR A 346 -14.43 26.65 18.02
N GLN A 347 -13.49 27.57 18.21
CA GLN A 347 -13.40 28.41 19.42
C GLN A 347 -14.59 29.37 19.57
N TYR A 348 -15.18 29.84 18.48
CA TYR A 348 -16.40 30.71 18.50
C TYR A 348 -17.65 29.98 19.05
N HIS A 349 -17.66 28.64 19.07
CA HIS A 349 -18.81 27.84 19.52
C HIS A 349 -18.68 27.35 20.99
N HIS A 350 -17.49 27.46 21.62
CA HIS A 350 -17.23 27.03 22.99
C HIS A 350 -16.55 28.15 23.76
N ILE A 351 -17.37 29.06 24.33
CA ILE A 351 -16.90 30.08 25.27
C ILE A 351 -16.91 29.44 26.67
N ASP A 352 -15.82 28.75 27.02
CA ASP A 352 -15.45 28.48 28.39
C ASP A 352 -14.05 29.08 28.63
N ASP A 353 -13.99 30.08 29.51
CA ASP A 353 -12.96 31.11 29.64
C ASP A 353 -11.61 30.66 30.22
N ASP A 354 -11.34 29.37 30.42
CA ASP A 354 -10.16 28.94 31.20
C ASP A 354 -9.09 28.13 30.45
N ILE A 355 -9.12 28.09 29.09
CA ILE A 355 -8.14 27.29 28.37
C ILE A 355 -7.54 28.13 27.25
N MET A 356 -6.32 28.64 27.46
CA MET A 356 -5.32 28.71 26.37
C MET A 356 -5.09 27.27 25.87
N CYS A 357 -6.10 26.72 25.20
CA CYS A 357 -6.14 25.32 24.84
C CYS A 357 -5.14 25.09 23.71
N ASP A 358 -4.16 24.24 23.99
CA ASP A 358 -3.24 23.68 23.01
C ASP A 358 -4.03 23.36 21.73
N GLN A 359 -3.69 23.99 20.60
CA GLN A 359 -4.35 23.83 19.27
C GLN A 359 -4.54 22.34 18.93
N TYR A 360 -3.58 21.51 19.31
CA TYR A 360 -3.62 20.08 19.18
C TYR A 360 -4.82 19.44 19.90
N LYS A 361 -5.12 19.85 21.13
CA LYS A 361 -6.27 19.31 21.91
C LYS A 361 -7.62 19.67 21.28
N ILE A 362 -7.73 20.86 20.69
CA ILE A 362 -8.95 21.26 19.98
C ILE A 362 -9.13 20.37 18.75
N LEU A 363 -8.07 20.17 17.96
CA LEU A 363 -8.10 19.36 16.75
C LEU A 363 -8.38 17.90 17.07
N SER A 364 -7.77 17.33 18.12
CA SER A 364 -7.99 15.93 18.49
C SER A 364 -9.42 15.65 18.95
N ARG A 365 -9.99 16.52 19.78
CA ARG A 365 -11.38 16.39 20.29
C ARG A 365 -12.43 16.51 19.19
N ASN A 366 -12.22 17.41 18.23
CA ASN A 366 -13.17 17.72 17.18
C ASN A 366 -12.85 17.03 15.85
N PHE A 367 -11.84 16.15 15.83
CA PHE A 367 -11.32 15.57 14.59
C PHE A 367 -12.39 14.87 13.75
N GLN A 368 -13.35 14.19 14.37
CA GLN A 368 -14.41 13.49 13.66
C GLN A 368 -15.30 14.44 12.84
N GLU A 369 -15.59 15.64 13.35
CA GLU A 369 -16.36 16.66 12.65
C GLU A 369 -15.53 17.43 11.62
N LEU A 370 -14.22 17.57 11.89
CA LEU A 370 -13.29 18.32 11.04
C LEU A 370 -12.80 17.52 9.86
N ASN A 371 -12.73 16.19 10.00
CA ASN A 371 -12.11 15.29 9.00
C ASN A 371 -12.66 15.51 7.59
N ASP A 372 -13.97 15.69 7.43
CA ASP A 372 -14.62 15.89 6.13
C ASP A 372 -14.48 17.33 5.61
N LYS A 373 -14.15 18.29 6.50
CA LYS A 373 -13.97 19.71 6.16
C LYS A 373 -12.53 20.04 5.74
N LEU A 374 -11.57 19.13 5.98
CA LEU A 374 -10.16 19.27 5.60
C LEU A 374 -9.98 19.03 4.10
N ILE A 375 -10.31 20.04 3.28
CA ILE A 375 -10.32 19.96 1.82
C ILE A 375 -8.91 20.00 1.24
N TYR A 376 -8.09 20.98 1.65
CA TYR A 376 -6.74 21.15 1.13
C TYR A 376 -5.80 20.04 1.59
N LEU A 377 -5.89 19.63 2.85
CA LEU A 377 -5.14 18.47 3.36
C LEU A 377 -5.53 17.19 2.62
N HIS A 378 -6.83 16.96 2.38
CA HIS A 378 -7.28 15.81 1.60
C HIS A 378 -6.73 15.83 0.17
N ALA A 379 -6.78 16.99 -0.48
CA ALA A 379 -6.23 17.21 -1.82
C ALA A 379 -4.73 16.92 -1.88
N ALA A 380 -3.97 17.41 -0.88
CA ALA A 380 -2.53 17.17 -0.77
C ALA A 380 -2.19 15.67 -0.58
N ILE A 381 -2.97 14.96 0.24
CA ILE A 381 -2.81 13.49 0.40
C ILE A 381 -3.11 12.77 -0.92
N CYS A 382 -4.20 13.11 -1.61
CA CYS A 382 -4.52 12.51 -2.91
C CYS A 382 -3.41 12.74 -3.95
N GLU A 383 -2.82 13.94 -3.98
CA GLU A 383 -1.72 14.26 -4.89
C GLU A 383 -0.44 13.48 -4.54
N ALA A 384 -0.14 13.29 -3.26
CA ALA A 384 0.96 12.43 -2.84
C ALA A 384 0.75 10.98 -3.27
N LEU A 385 -0.47 10.45 -3.08
CA LEU A 385 -0.84 9.09 -3.50
C LEU A 385 -0.83 8.93 -5.03
N ARG A 386 -1.08 9.98 -5.79
CA ARG A 386 -0.94 9.97 -7.25
C ARG A 386 0.53 9.81 -7.65
N LEU A 387 1.41 10.61 -7.05
CA LEU A 387 2.84 10.57 -7.36
C LEU A 387 3.53 9.33 -6.79
N TYR A 388 3.22 8.96 -5.57
CA TYR A 388 3.84 7.82 -4.88
C TYR A 388 2.79 6.85 -4.33
N PRO A 389 2.11 6.11 -5.24
CA PRO A 389 1.14 5.10 -4.81
C PRO A 389 1.84 4.00 -4.01
N PRO A 390 1.39 3.70 -2.78
CA PRO A 390 2.04 2.67 -1.95
C PRO A 390 2.15 1.30 -2.63
N VAL A 391 1.15 0.93 -3.43
CA VAL A 391 1.18 -0.27 -4.27
C VAL A 391 1.41 0.18 -5.71
N PRO A 392 2.65 0.11 -6.24
CA PRO A 392 2.96 0.66 -7.56
C PRO A 392 2.45 -0.17 -8.73
N PHE A 393 2.17 -1.48 -8.49
CA PHE A 393 1.69 -2.42 -9.51
C PHE A 393 0.54 -3.27 -9.00
N ASN A 394 -0.41 -3.58 -9.86
CA ASN A 394 -1.45 -4.60 -9.63
C ASN A 394 -1.51 -5.53 -10.84
N ALA A 395 -1.96 -6.78 -10.63
CA ALA A 395 -1.96 -7.80 -11.67
C ALA A 395 -3.29 -8.51 -11.80
N LYS A 396 -3.64 -8.88 -13.05
CA LYS A 396 -4.78 -9.70 -13.41
C LYS A 396 -4.42 -10.66 -14.55
N VAL A 397 -5.14 -11.78 -14.60
CA VAL A 397 -5.02 -12.77 -15.67
C VAL A 397 -6.42 -13.03 -16.26
N PRO A 398 -6.61 -12.98 -17.59
CA PRO A 398 -7.86 -13.35 -18.20
C PRO A 398 -8.18 -14.84 -17.95
N ILE A 399 -9.45 -15.16 -17.74
CA ILE A 399 -9.95 -16.54 -17.70
C ILE A 399 -10.18 -17.02 -19.11
N GLU A 400 -10.90 -16.23 -19.92
CA GLU A 400 -11.15 -16.47 -21.33
C GLU A 400 -10.45 -15.43 -22.20
N PRO A 401 -10.08 -15.75 -23.45
CA PRO A 401 -9.49 -14.80 -24.37
C PRO A 401 -10.34 -13.54 -24.52
N ASP A 402 -9.67 -12.38 -24.56
CA ASP A 402 -10.33 -11.07 -24.69
C ASP A 402 -9.48 -10.11 -25.53
N THR A 403 -10.09 -9.01 -25.95
CA THR A 403 -9.41 -7.90 -26.62
C THR A 403 -9.63 -6.62 -25.83
N LEU A 404 -8.54 -6.05 -25.32
CA LEU A 404 -8.57 -4.81 -24.56
C LEU A 404 -8.95 -3.61 -25.44
N PRO A 405 -9.48 -2.51 -24.86
CA PRO A 405 -9.77 -1.26 -25.60
C PRO A 405 -8.58 -0.72 -26.41
N SER A 406 -7.36 -0.94 -25.93
CA SER A 406 -6.12 -0.61 -26.66
C SER A 406 -5.83 -1.51 -27.88
N GLY A 407 -6.71 -2.46 -28.22
CA GLY A 407 -6.56 -3.41 -29.32
C GLY A 407 -5.66 -4.62 -29.02
N HIS A 408 -5.06 -4.71 -27.84
CA HIS A 408 -4.23 -5.85 -27.45
C HIS A 408 -5.09 -7.09 -27.16
N LYS A 409 -4.74 -8.20 -27.80
CA LYS A 409 -5.34 -9.52 -27.52
C LYS A 409 -4.67 -10.14 -26.32
N VAL A 410 -5.46 -10.66 -25.37
CA VAL A 410 -4.99 -11.28 -24.14
C VAL A 410 -5.69 -12.63 -23.93
N ASP A 411 -4.98 -13.56 -23.33
CA ASP A 411 -5.46 -14.89 -22.93
C ASP A 411 -4.84 -15.29 -21.58
N SER A 412 -5.13 -16.48 -21.10
CA SER A 412 -4.64 -16.98 -19.82
C SER A 412 -3.11 -17.10 -19.69
N SER A 413 -2.37 -16.97 -20.82
CA SER A 413 -0.89 -16.95 -20.85
C SER A 413 -0.31 -15.54 -20.63
N VAL A 414 -1.15 -14.49 -20.67
CA VAL A 414 -0.73 -13.08 -20.54
C VAL A 414 -1.15 -12.55 -19.18
N GLN A 415 -0.18 -12.11 -18.38
CA GLN A 415 -0.46 -11.36 -17.16
C GLN A 415 -0.56 -9.86 -17.47
N ILE A 416 -1.68 -9.25 -17.13
CA ILE A 416 -1.90 -7.81 -17.28
C ILE A 416 -1.42 -7.13 -16.00
N ILE A 417 -0.49 -6.18 -16.15
CA ILE A 417 0.08 -5.39 -15.05
C ILE A 417 -0.37 -3.95 -15.19
N PHE A 418 -1.07 -3.44 -14.19
CA PHE A 418 -1.41 -2.02 -14.09
C PHE A 418 -0.29 -1.30 -13.35
N SER A 419 0.33 -0.30 -13.98
CA SER A 419 1.35 0.54 -13.34
C SER A 419 0.72 1.80 -12.79
N MET A 420 0.37 1.80 -11.51
CA MET A 420 -0.20 2.96 -10.82
C MET A 420 0.80 4.10 -10.76
N TYR A 421 2.09 3.78 -10.57
CA TYR A 421 3.17 4.76 -10.56
C TYR A 421 3.31 5.49 -11.90
N ALA A 422 3.26 4.76 -13.02
CA ALA A 422 3.28 5.37 -14.35
C ALA A 422 1.99 6.16 -14.61
N MET A 423 0.81 5.59 -14.31
CA MET A 423 -0.46 6.30 -14.48
C MET A 423 -0.45 7.67 -13.82
N GLY A 424 0.11 7.77 -12.62
CA GLY A 424 0.23 9.02 -11.89
C GLY A 424 1.12 10.08 -12.56
N ARG A 425 1.95 9.70 -13.55
CA ARG A 425 2.98 10.54 -14.18
C ARG A 425 2.77 10.79 -15.67
N MET A 426 1.69 10.25 -16.26
CA MET A 426 1.43 10.42 -17.69
C MET A 426 0.90 11.82 -18.02
N LYS A 427 1.58 12.55 -18.91
CA LYS A 427 1.14 13.86 -19.41
C LYS A 427 -0.25 13.81 -20.04
N SER A 428 -0.55 12.76 -20.77
CA SER A 428 -1.86 12.55 -21.41
C SER A 428 -3.01 12.44 -20.41
N LEU A 429 -2.72 12.10 -19.13
CA LEU A 429 -3.73 11.95 -18.08
C LEU A 429 -3.80 13.16 -17.14
N TRP A 430 -2.66 13.82 -16.89
CA TRP A 430 -2.54 14.83 -15.83
C TRP A 430 -2.04 16.20 -16.31
N GLY A 431 -1.74 16.35 -17.60
CA GLY A 431 -1.20 17.59 -18.16
C GLY A 431 0.34 17.69 -18.08
N GLU A 432 0.88 18.80 -18.56
CA GLU A 432 2.33 19.03 -18.61
C GLU A 432 2.97 19.07 -17.22
N ASP A 433 2.21 19.49 -16.20
CA ASP A 433 2.61 19.56 -14.80
C ASP A 433 2.43 18.24 -14.03
N CYS A 434 2.36 17.09 -14.74
CA CYS A 434 2.09 15.77 -14.16
C CYS A 434 3.14 15.30 -13.13
N HIS A 435 4.35 15.86 -13.14
CA HIS A 435 5.40 15.56 -12.18
C HIS A 435 5.40 16.48 -10.94
N GLU A 436 4.63 17.56 -10.96
CA GLU A 436 4.55 18.51 -9.86
C GLU A 436 3.63 17.99 -8.74
N PHE A 437 3.98 18.35 -7.50
CA PHE A 437 3.12 18.14 -6.35
C PHE A 437 2.17 19.33 -6.19
N LYS A 438 0.97 19.22 -6.78
CA LYS A 438 0.00 20.31 -6.93
C LYS A 438 -1.38 19.91 -6.39
N PRO A 439 -1.63 20.11 -5.08
CA PRO A 439 -2.92 19.75 -4.46
C PRO A 439 -4.14 20.42 -5.12
N GLU A 440 -3.97 21.60 -5.70
CA GLU A 440 -5.01 22.36 -6.39
C GLU A 440 -5.68 21.57 -7.53
N ARG A 441 -4.99 20.56 -8.07
CA ARG A 441 -5.53 19.61 -9.06
C ARG A 441 -6.79 18.90 -8.58
N TRP A 442 -6.91 18.71 -7.27
CA TRP A 442 -8.01 18.01 -6.59
C TRP A 442 -9.08 18.94 -6.05
N ILE A 443 -9.04 20.22 -6.39
CA ILE A 443 -9.97 21.22 -5.88
C ILE A 443 -10.69 21.87 -7.08
N LEU A 444 -12.02 21.94 -7.00
CA LEU A 444 -12.85 22.67 -7.97
C LEU A 444 -12.80 24.18 -7.67
N ASP A 445 -13.16 25.01 -8.63
CA ASP A 445 -13.27 26.46 -8.46
C ASP A 445 -14.29 26.85 -7.35
N THR A 446 -15.19 25.92 -7.02
CA THR A 446 -16.16 26.04 -5.92
C THR A 446 -15.57 25.77 -4.54
N GLY A 447 -14.27 25.43 -4.44
CA GLY A 447 -13.59 25.04 -3.20
C GLY A 447 -13.89 23.61 -2.73
N LYS A 448 -14.64 22.81 -3.49
CA LYS A 448 -14.95 21.41 -3.16
C LYS A 448 -13.92 20.45 -3.76
N ILE A 449 -13.83 19.25 -3.19
CA ILE A 449 -12.98 18.18 -3.75
C ILE A 449 -13.46 17.80 -5.15
N ARG A 450 -12.52 17.72 -6.07
CA ARG A 450 -12.68 17.12 -7.39
C ARG A 450 -12.42 15.63 -7.28
N TYR A 451 -13.43 14.83 -7.57
CA TYR A 451 -13.29 13.38 -7.60
C TYR A 451 -12.87 12.93 -9.00
N GLU A 452 -11.66 12.40 -9.12
CA GLU A 452 -11.19 11.75 -10.34
C GLU A 452 -11.72 10.30 -10.42
N PRO A 453 -12.07 9.80 -11.62
CA PRO A 453 -12.50 8.41 -11.78
C PRO A 453 -11.46 7.41 -11.26
N SER A 454 -11.91 6.36 -10.57
CA SER A 454 -11.01 5.36 -9.97
C SER A 454 -10.12 4.63 -10.99
N HIS A 455 -10.54 4.54 -12.25
CA HIS A 455 -9.73 3.99 -13.33
C HIS A 455 -8.66 4.97 -13.88
N LYS A 456 -8.67 6.25 -13.45
CA LYS A 456 -7.62 7.24 -13.71
C LYS A 456 -6.75 7.44 -12.47
N PHE A 457 -7.36 7.54 -11.28
CA PHE A 457 -6.69 7.62 -9.99
C PHE A 457 -6.80 6.28 -9.27
N LEU A 458 -5.83 5.39 -9.53
CA LEU A 458 -5.88 3.98 -9.15
C LEU A 458 -5.24 3.68 -7.77
N ALA A 459 -4.88 4.70 -6.97
CA ALA A 459 -4.23 4.51 -5.67
C ALA A 459 -5.02 3.61 -4.70
N PHE A 460 -6.35 3.63 -4.80
CA PHE A 460 -7.26 2.79 -4.02
C PHE A 460 -7.90 1.67 -4.84
N ASN A 461 -7.30 1.29 -5.98
CA ASN A 461 -7.84 0.34 -6.93
C ASN A 461 -9.17 0.80 -7.57
N SER A 462 -9.76 -0.02 -8.46
CA SER A 462 -11.00 0.30 -9.18
C SER A 462 -11.95 -0.91 -9.22
N GLY A 463 -13.24 -0.63 -9.50
CA GLY A 463 -14.27 -1.63 -9.65
C GLY A 463 -14.62 -2.35 -8.34
N PRO A 464 -15.15 -3.58 -8.40
CA PRO A 464 -15.58 -4.33 -7.21
C PRO A 464 -14.47 -4.55 -6.18
N ARG A 465 -13.20 -4.54 -6.58
CA ARG A 465 -12.03 -4.69 -5.69
C ARG A 465 -11.42 -3.36 -5.22
N THR A 466 -12.16 -2.26 -5.26
CA THR A 466 -11.77 -0.99 -4.64
C THR A 466 -11.38 -1.19 -3.18
N CYS A 467 -10.37 -0.47 -2.70
CA CYS A 467 -9.85 -0.59 -1.34
C CYS A 467 -10.95 -0.42 -0.29
N LEU A 468 -11.06 -1.39 0.61
CA LEU A 468 -12.00 -1.34 1.74
C LEU A 468 -11.54 -0.38 2.84
N GLY A 469 -10.22 -0.27 3.02
CA GLY A 469 -9.60 0.58 4.03
C GLY A 469 -9.35 2.02 3.59
N LYS A 470 -9.94 2.48 2.47
CA LYS A 470 -9.69 3.84 1.94
C LYS A 470 -9.95 4.92 2.99
N ASP A 471 -11.14 4.93 3.56
CA ASP A 471 -11.54 5.98 4.51
C ASP A 471 -10.76 5.84 5.83
N MET A 472 -10.48 4.61 6.28
CA MET A 472 -9.63 4.32 7.42
C MET A 472 -8.21 4.88 7.22
N SER A 473 -7.56 4.58 6.10
CA SER A 473 -6.20 5.06 5.83
C SER A 473 -6.13 6.58 5.70
N LEU A 474 -7.10 7.21 5.04
CA LEU A 474 -7.19 8.67 4.94
C LEU A 474 -7.39 9.33 6.31
N THR A 475 -8.21 8.73 7.18
CA THR A 475 -8.41 9.18 8.57
C THR A 475 -7.10 9.12 9.36
N ILE A 476 -6.40 7.99 9.32
CA ILE A 476 -5.10 7.82 10.00
C ILE A 476 -4.07 8.83 9.46
N MET A 477 -3.98 9.00 8.14
CA MET A 477 -3.03 9.93 7.53
C MET A 477 -3.32 11.40 7.91
N LYS A 478 -4.58 11.82 7.89
CA LYS A 478 -4.98 13.17 8.30
C LYS A 478 -4.68 13.41 9.77
N ALA A 479 -5.06 12.48 10.66
CA ALA A 479 -4.80 12.60 12.09
C ALA A 479 -3.30 12.71 12.40
N ALA A 480 -2.46 11.82 11.81
CA ALA A 480 -1.01 11.85 11.98
C ALA A 480 -0.40 13.16 11.44
N THR A 481 -0.88 13.62 10.27
CA THR A 481 -0.39 14.89 9.70
C THR A 481 -0.70 16.06 10.62
N ILE A 482 -1.93 16.19 11.07
CA ILE A 482 -2.36 17.27 11.98
C ILE A 482 -1.52 17.23 13.25
N ALA A 483 -1.40 16.06 13.89
CA ALA A 483 -0.65 15.88 15.13
C ALA A 483 0.82 16.34 15.00
N ILE A 484 1.46 16.02 13.88
CA ILE A 484 2.87 16.37 13.65
C ILE A 484 3.03 17.84 13.30
N ILE A 485 2.31 18.34 12.28
CA ILE A 485 2.54 19.72 11.77
C ILE A 485 2.06 20.82 12.71
N SER A 486 1.20 20.49 13.69
CA SER A 486 0.78 21.43 14.75
C SER A 486 1.87 21.70 15.79
N ARG A 487 2.86 20.82 15.90
CA ARG A 487 3.88 20.86 16.97
C ARG A 487 5.31 20.92 16.44
N PHE A 488 5.55 20.33 15.27
CA PHE A 488 6.89 20.10 14.77
C PHE A 488 7.07 20.63 13.35
N HIS A 489 8.28 21.10 13.11
CA HIS A 489 8.83 21.29 11.78
C HIS A 489 9.74 20.12 11.43
N ILE A 490 9.56 19.53 10.23
CA ILE A 490 10.31 18.36 9.77
C ILE A 490 11.32 18.83 8.73
N GLU A 491 12.61 18.68 9.03
CA GLU A 491 13.72 19.06 8.17
C GLU A 491 14.43 17.82 7.62
N PRO A 492 14.44 17.59 6.30
CA PRO A 492 15.20 16.49 5.71
C PRO A 492 16.71 16.64 6.03
N VAL A 493 17.35 15.53 6.37
CA VAL A 493 18.81 15.49 6.51
C VAL A 493 19.45 15.78 5.15
N GLN A 494 20.38 16.74 5.13
CA GLN A 494 21.10 17.11 3.90
C GLN A 494 21.87 15.92 3.34
N ALA A 495 21.87 15.80 2.01
CA ALA A 495 22.55 14.72 1.27
C ALA A 495 22.01 13.29 1.54
N HIS A 496 20.93 13.11 2.35
CA HIS A 496 20.29 11.81 2.47
C HIS A 496 19.49 11.49 1.19
N PRO A 497 19.81 10.41 0.44
CA PRO A 497 19.14 10.11 -0.81
C PRO A 497 17.77 9.49 -0.55
N VAL A 498 16.73 10.10 -1.11
CA VAL A 498 15.35 9.59 -1.05
C VAL A 498 14.96 9.12 -2.44
N VAL A 499 14.96 7.81 -2.64
CA VAL A 499 14.61 7.15 -3.91
C VAL A 499 13.68 5.97 -3.66
N PRO A 500 12.73 5.69 -4.59
CA PRO A 500 11.87 4.52 -4.48
C PRO A 500 12.68 3.22 -4.46
N ASN A 501 12.30 2.29 -3.59
CA ASN A 501 12.84 0.93 -3.60
C ASN A 501 12.09 0.07 -4.62
N THR A 502 12.78 -0.92 -5.15
CA THR A 502 12.17 -1.94 -6.00
C THR A 502 11.58 -3.04 -5.11
N SER A 503 10.32 -2.88 -4.71
CA SER A 503 9.61 -3.74 -3.76
C SER A 503 8.11 -3.80 -4.07
N MET A 504 7.37 -4.68 -3.39
CA MET A 504 5.92 -4.80 -3.54
C MET A 504 5.17 -3.55 -3.06
N ILE A 505 5.67 -2.96 -1.98
CA ILE A 505 5.22 -1.68 -1.44
C ILE A 505 6.31 -0.64 -1.72
N LEU A 506 5.95 0.55 -2.14
CA LEU A 506 6.87 1.59 -2.62
C LEU A 506 7.66 2.27 -1.49
N HIS A 507 8.40 1.47 -0.71
CA HIS A 507 9.29 1.99 0.34
C HIS A 507 10.36 2.92 -0.24
N MET A 508 10.89 3.80 0.59
CA MET A 508 12.14 4.52 0.31
C MET A 508 13.32 3.60 0.60
N LYS A 509 14.25 3.47 -0.34
CA LYS A 509 15.34 2.50 -0.30
C LYS A 509 16.25 2.64 0.94
N GLN A 510 16.45 3.87 1.41
CA GLN A 510 17.31 4.18 2.57
C GLN A 510 16.53 4.85 3.70
N GLY A 511 15.19 4.75 3.68
CA GLY A 511 14.32 5.46 4.60
C GLY A 511 14.21 6.96 4.32
N PHE A 512 13.63 7.70 5.27
CA PHE A 512 13.49 9.16 5.23
C PHE A 512 14.04 9.78 6.52
N LYS A 513 15.35 10.06 6.54
CA LYS A 513 16.01 10.67 7.69
C LYS A 513 15.71 12.17 7.78
N VAL A 514 15.29 12.58 8.96
CA VAL A 514 14.91 13.96 9.26
C VAL A 514 15.44 14.41 10.63
N LYS A 515 15.52 15.73 10.79
CA LYS A 515 15.58 16.42 12.08
C LYS A 515 14.18 16.93 12.40
N VAL A 516 13.82 16.87 13.67
CA VAL A 516 12.53 17.34 14.18
C VAL A 516 12.78 18.56 15.06
N VAL A 517 12.09 19.65 14.77
CA VAL A 517 12.20 20.91 15.50
C VAL A 517 10.82 21.27 16.05
N THR A 518 10.72 21.49 17.36
CA THR A 518 9.47 21.95 18.01
C THR A 518 9.27 23.44 17.70
N TYR A 519 8.04 23.89 17.42
CA TYR A 519 7.69 25.30 17.21
C TYR A 519 7.80 26.13 18.47
#